data_8e9175e11221d13d7d3b2c940993c038
#
_entry.id   8e9175e11221d13d7d3b2c940993c038
#
_cell.length_a   1.000
_cell.length_b   1.000
_cell.length_c   1.000
_cell.angle_alpha   90.00
_cell.angle_beta   90.00
_cell.angle_gamma   90.00
#
_symmetry.space_group_name_H-M   'P 1'
#
loop_
_entity.id
_entity.type
_entity.pdbx_description
1 polymer ?
#
loop_
_entity_poly.entity_id
_entity_poly.type
_entity_poly.pdbx_seq_one_letter_code
_entity_poly.pdbx_strand_id
1 'polypeptide(L)'
;MRAVGFKEFGDPEVLEVMDIPEVSAGPGEIRIINYASAVNPTDIVSRSGLISQFRKDFPLPSVPGMDISGIVDQVGEGVETGISIGDKVMGMVIPNELHGAYREQITLNQFAVVKA
;
A
#
# COMPACT_ATOMS: atom_id res chain seq x y z
N MET A 1 -1.64 -12.98 -1.54
CA MET A 1 -0.58 -12.50 -0.63
C MET A 1 -1.17 -12.05 0.69
N ARG A 2 -0.34 -11.92 1.69
CA ARG A 2 -0.77 -11.43 3.01
C ARG A 2 -0.75 -9.91 3.07
N ALA A 3 -1.75 -9.38 3.76
CA ALA A 3 -1.81 -7.97 4.13
C ALA A 3 -2.33 -7.87 5.55
N VAL A 4 -2.15 -6.72 6.18
CA VAL A 4 -2.78 -6.40 7.46
C VAL A 4 -3.82 -5.32 7.22
N GLY A 5 -5.04 -5.60 7.60
CA GLY A 5 -6.15 -4.69 7.38
C GLY A 5 -7.25 -4.88 8.40
N PHE A 6 -8.37 -4.23 8.15
CA PHE A 6 -9.53 -4.32 9.04
C PHE A 6 -10.83 -4.40 8.25
N LYS A 7 -11.78 -5.16 8.78
CA LYS A 7 -13.11 -5.35 8.21
C LYS A 7 -14.17 -4.52 8.92
N GLU A 8 -13.81 -3.94 10.06
CA GLU A 8 -14.67 -3.06 10.85
C GLU A 8 -13.80 -2.00 11.52
N PHE A 9 -14.38 -0.87 11.86
CA PHE A 9 -13.68 0.17 12.60
C PHE A 9 -13.55 -0.21 14.07
N GLY A 10 -12.50 0.27 14.72
CA GLY A 10 -12.32 0.04 16.15
C GLY A 10 -10.88 0.28 16.61
N ASP A 11 -10.56 -0.30 17.75
CA ASP A 11 -9.25 -0.25 18.40
C ASP A 11 -8.24 -1.17 17.66
N PRO A 12 -6.96 -1.17 18.05
CA PRO A 12 -5.93 -1.94 17.33
C PRO A 12 -6.25 -3.43 17.12
N GLU A 13 -7.06 -4.04 17.98
CA GLU A 13 -7.44 -5.44 17.84
C GLU A 13 -8.30 -5.77 16.62
N VAL A 14 -8.83 -4.76 15.92
CA VAL A 14 -9.55 -5.00 14.65
C VAL A 14 -8.61 -5.28 13.50
N LEU A 15 -7.31 -4.99 13.65
CA LEU A 15 -6.31 -5.33 12.64
C LEU A 15 -6.13 -6.84 12.58
N GLU A 16 -6.16 -7.37 11.37
CA GLU A 16 -6.00 -8.81 11.14
C GLU A 16 -5.16 -9.08 9.90
N VAL A 17 -4.53 -10.23 9.88
CA VAL A 17 -3.88 -10.72 8.66
C VAL A 17 -4.95 -11.19 7.69
N MET A 18 -4.91 -10.67 6.48
CA MET A 18 -5.87 -10.96 5.42
C MET A 18 -5.13 -11.54 4.22
N ASP A 19 -5.81 -12.41 3.49
CA ASP A 19 -5.33 -12.85 2.19
C ASP A 19 -5.97 -11.98 1.12
N ILE A 20 -5.14 -11.33 0.31
CA ILE A 20 -5.59 -10.46 -0.78
C ILE A 20 -4.98 -10.93 -2.10
N PRO A 21 -5.61 -10.59 -3.25
CA PRO A 21 -5.07 -10.99 -4.55
C PRO A 21 -3.66 -10.46 -4.78
N GLU A 22 -2.84 -11.25 -5.46
CA GLU A 22 -1.57 -10.79 -5.97
C GLU A 22 -1.79 -9.75 -7.06
N VAL A 23 -0.82 -8.86 -7.21
CA VAL A 23 -0.87 -7.77 -8.19
C VAL A 23 0.28 -7.87 -9.18
N SER A 24 0.07 -7.34 -10.38
CA SER A 24 1.10 -7.23 -11.41
C SER A 24 1.22 -5.79 -11.86
N ALA A 25 2.43 -5.36 -12.18
CA ALA A 25 2.67 -4.01 -12.68
C ALA A 25 2.02 -3.82 -14.05
N GLY A 26 1.09 -2.90 -14.13
CA GLY A 26 0.51 -2.44 -15.38
C GLY A 26 1.38 -1.38 -16.05
N PRO A 27 0.92 -0.80 -17.17
CA PRO A 27 1.67 0.26 -17.85
C PRO A 27 1.98 1.43 -16.90
N GLY A 28 3.24 1.86 -16.89
CA GLY A 28 3.70 2.96 -16.04
C GLY A 28 3.82 2.64 -14.56
N GLU A 29 3.64 1.38 -14.18
CA GLU A 29 3.69 0.95 -12.79
C GLU A 29 4.94 0.14 -12.46
N ILE A 30 5.30 0.17 -11.18
CA ILE A 30 6.42 -0.57 -10.62
C ILE A 30 5.87 -1.44 -9.49
N ARG A 31 6.24 -2.72 -9.47
CA ARG A 31 5.89 -3.61 -8.37
C ARG A 31 7.06 -3.74 -7.42
N ILE A 32 6.76 -3.63 -6.13
CA ILE A 32 7.76 -3.58 -5.07
C ILE A 32 7.45 -4.68 -4.05
N ILE A 33 8.47 -5.46 -3.70
CA ILE A 33 8.42 -6.33 -2.52
C ILE A 33 8.66 -5.42 -1.32
N ASN A 34 7.66 -5.32 -0.47
CA ASN A 34 7.68 -4.40 0.67
C ASN A 34 8.42 -5.01 1.84
N TYR A 35 9.44 -4.34 2.32
CA TYR A 35 10.24 -4.75 3.48
C TYR A 35 9.83 -4.00 4.75
N ALA A 36 9.36 -2.77 4.61
CA ALA A 36 8.98 -1.95 5.75
C ALA A 36 7.97 -0.89 5.36
N SER A 37 7.03 -0.64 6.25
CA SER A 37 6.07 0.44 6.17
C SER A 37 5.95 1.10 7.54
N ALA A 38 5.80 2.42 7.57
CA ALA A 38 5.61 3.12 8.82
C ALA A 38 4.13 3.11 9.22
N VAL A 39 3.89 3.27 10.51
CA VAL A 39 2.54 3.52 11.03
C VAL A 39 2.39 5.03 11.21
N ASN A 40 1.44 5.60 10.50
CA ASN A 40 1.19 7.03 10.49
C ASN A 40 -0.13 7.37 11.20
N PRO A 41 -0.32 8.62 11.69
CA PRO A 41 -1.58 9.03 12.29
C PRO A 41 -2.80 8.79 11.40
N THR A 42 -2.66 8.92 10.08
CA THR A 42 -3.72 8.64 9.11
C THR A 42 -4.20 7.20 9.19
N ASP A 43 -3.31 6.26 9.43
CA ASP A 43 -3.66 4.83 9.56
C ASP A 43 -4.54 4.60 10.79
N ILE A 44 -4.24 5.29 11.88
CA ILE A 44 -5.02 5.23 13.12
C ILE A 44 -6.39 5.85 12.92
N VAL A 45 -6.45 6.99 12.24
CA VAL A 45 -7.70 7.70 11.93
C VAL A 45 -8.60 6.85 11.04
N SER A 46 -8.03 6.17 10.03
CA SER A 46 -8.77 5.26 9.17
C SER A 46 -9.35 4.09 9.96
N ARG A 47 -8.52 3.44 10.75
CA ARG A 47 -8.91 2.25 11.53
C ARG A 47 -9.97 2.58 12.57
N SER A 48 -9.84 3.72 13.25
CA SER A 48 -10.76 4.11 14.32
C SER A 48 -12.16 4.49 13.81
N GLY A 49 -12.31 4.71 12.51
CA GLY A 49 -13.58 5.14 11.92
C GLY A 49 -13.77 6.65 11.90
N LEU A 50 -12.79 7.43 12.36
CA LEU A 50 -12.90 8.89 12.39
C LEU A 50 -13.07 9.47 10.98
N ILE A 51 -12.35 8.92 9.98
CA ILE A 51 -12.50 9.33 8.59
C ILE A 51 -13.92 9.07 8.07
N SER A 52 -14.56 7.99 8.49
CA SER A 52 -15.90 7.65 8.01
C SER A 52 -16.96 8.67 8.40
N GLN A 53 -16.69 9.51 9.39
CA GLN A 53 -17.57 10.62 9.77
C GLN A 53 -17.61 11.70 8.68
N PHE A 54 -16.53 11.82 7.91
CA PHE A 54 -16.40 12.79 6.80
C PHE A 54 -16.61 12.13 5.45
N ARG A 55 -16.31 10.84 5.34
CA ARG A 55 -16.45 10.04 4.13
C ARG A 55 -17.36 8.85 4.43
N LYS A 56 -18.65 9.01 4.15
CA LYS A 56 -19.68 8.01 4.45
C LYS A 56 -19.54 6.71 3.66
N ASP A 57 -18.88 6.79 2.51
CA ASP A 57 -18.66 5.65 1.61
C ASP A 57 -17.27 5.02 1.80
N PHE A 58 -16.68 5.20 2.97
CA PHE A 58 -15.36 4.62 3.27
C PHE A 58 -15.39 3.10 3.06
N PRO A 59 -14.55 2.57 2.14
CA PRO A 59 -14.62 1.16 1.78
C PRO A 59 -14.07 0.25 2.87
N LEU A 60 -14.78 -0.84 3.11
CA LEU A 60 -14.35 -1.95 3.97
C LEU A 60 -14.49 -3.27 3.20
N PRO A 61 -13.58 -4.22 3.33
CA PRO A 61 -12.36 -4.17 4.16
C PRO A 61 -11.33 -3.18 3.61
N SER A 62 -10.43 -2.75 4.48
CA SER A 62 -9.41 -1.77 4.12
C SER A 62 -8.03 -2.20 4.59
N VAL A 63 -7.01 -1.90 3.78
CA VAL A 63 -5.60 -2.07 4.14
C VAL A 63 -5.00 -0.68 4.29
N PRO A 64 -4.54 -0.30 5.47
CA PRO A 64 -3.92 1.01 5.67
C PRO A 64 -2.46 1.03 5.23
N GLY A 65 -1.80 2.15 5.47
CA GLY A 65 -0.38 2.36 5.18
C GLY A 65 -0.15 3.31 4.04
N MET A 66 0.75 4.28 4.23
CA MET A 66 0.98 5.38 3.30
C MET A 66 2.40 5.42 2.71
N ASP A 67 3.27 4.52 3.13
CA ASP A 67 4.64 4.48 2.62
C ASP A 67 5.18 3.06 2.60
N ILE A 68 6.13 2.85 1.71
CA ILE A 68 6.84 1.59 1.60
C ILE A 68 8.33 1.82 1.42
N SER A 69 9.10 0.83 1.81
CA SER A 69 10.51 0.70 1.48
C SER A 69 10.77 -0.75 1.11
N GLY A 70 11.36 -0.97 -0.05
CA GLY A 70 11.55 -2.33 -0.53
C GLY A 70 12.38 -2.43 -1.79
N ILE A 71 12.21 -3.53 -2.49
CA ILE A 71 12.98 -3.87 -3.68
C ILE A 71 12.02 -4.08 -4.86
N VAL A 72 12.37 -3.50 -5.99
CA VAL A 72 11.61 -3.64 -7.24
C VAL A 72 11.76 -5.06 -7.77
N ASP A 73 10.65 -5.73 -8.05
CA ASP A 73 10.64 -7.07 -8.64
C ASP A 73 9.91 -7.15 -9.99
N GLN A 74 9.24 -6.09 -10.41
CA GLN A 74 8.62 -6.01 -11.73
C GLN A 74 8.50 -4.55 -12.16
N VAL A 75 8.71 -4.30 -13.45
CA VAL A 75 8.59 -2.97 -14.07
C VAL A 75 7.63 -3.09 -15.24
N GLY A 76 6.58 -2.29 -15.24
CA GLY A 76 5.58 -2.26 -16.31
C GLY A 76 6.08 -1.54 -17.55
N GLU A 77 5.32 -1.65 -18.64
CA GLU A 77 5.63 -0.94 -19.87
C GLU A 77 5.58 0.58 -19.67
N GLY A 78 6.43 1.29 -20.37
CA GLY A 78 6.44 2.76 -20.36
C GLY A 78 7.05 3.39 -19.12
N VAL A 79 7.66 2.60 -18.23
CA VAL A 79 8.42 3.15 -17.10
C VAL A 79 9.69 3.81 -17.64
N GLU A 80 9.84 5.10 -17.36
CA GLU A 80 10.90 5.95 -17.89
C GLU A 80 11.74 6.66 -16.82
N THR A 81 11.48 6.36 -15.53
CA THR A 81 12.16 7.02 -14.41
C THR A 81 13.56 6.45 -14.10
N GLY A 82 13.99 5.45 -14.86
CA GLY A 82 15.29 4.80 -14.64
C GLY A 82 15.31 3.78 -13.52
N ILE A 83 14.16 3.45 -12.96
CA ILE A 83 14.03 2.42 -11.92
C ILE A 83 14.03 1.04 -12.59
N SER A 84 14.81 0.12 -12.04
CA SER A 84 15.01 -1.22 -12.58
C SER A 84 14.78 -2.29 -11.52
N ILE A 85 14.51 -3.51 -11.98
CA ILE A 85 14.39 -4.68 -11.10
C ILE A 85 15.66 -4.81 -10.25
N GLY A 86 15.49 -5.02 -8.95
CA GLY A 86 16.58 -5.12 -7.99
C GLY A 86 16.91 -3.82 -7.28
N ASP A 87 16.39 -2.70 -7.74
CA ASP A 87 16.63 -1.40 -7.09
C ASP A 87 15.95 -1.33 -5.72
N LYS A 88 16.65 -0.75 -4.75
CA LYS A 88 16.09 -0.36 -3.48
C LYS A 88 15.35 0.95 -3.65
N VAL A 89 14.10 1.00 -3.20
CA VAL A 89 13.22 2.15 -3.43
C VAL A 89 12.43 2.50 -2.20
N MET A 90 11.95 3.74 -2.20
CA MET A 90 10.92 4.23 -1.29
C MET A 90 9.74 4.68 -2.13
N GLY A 91 8.53 4.53 -1.61
CA GLY A 91 7.34 4.96 -2.32
C GLY A 91 6.28 5.50 -1.40
N MET A 92 5.43 6.36 -1.95
CA MET A 92 4.27 6.91 -1.28
C MET A 92 3.03 6.16 -1.76
N VAL A 93 2.17 5.81 -0.82
CA VAL A 93 0.91 5.12 -1.08
C VAL A 93 -0.24 6.00 -0.60
N ILE A 94 -1.22 6.19 -1.46
CA ILE A 94 -2.50 6.78 -1.04
C ILE A 94 -3.45 5.61 -0.82
N PRO A 95 -3.79 5.27 0.45
CA PRO A 95 -4.59 4.08 0.73
C PRO A 95 -6.00 4.23 0.16
N ASN A 96 -6.46 3.21 -0.53
CA ASN A 96 -7.81 3.14 -1.05
C ASN A 96 -8.22 1.67 -1.10
N GLU A 97 -9.31 1.30 -0.42
CA GLU A 97 -9.75 -0.08 -0.31
C GLU A 97 -8.61 -0.98 0.22
N LEU A 98 -8.20 -1.97 -0.57
CA LEU A 98 -7.12 -2.89 -0.23
C LEU A 98 -5.74 -2.39 -0.68
N HIS A 99 -5.64 -1.16 -1.22
CA HIS A 99 -4.40 -0.60 -1.75
C HIS A 99 -3.70 0.29 -0.73
N GLY A 100 -3.43 -0.24 0.46
CA GLY A 100 -2.58 0.39 1.45
C GLY A 100 -1.25 -0.33 1.58
N ALA A 101 -0.30 0.27 2.26
CA ALA A 101 1.08 -0.22 2.31
C ALA A 101 1.31 -1.44 3.22
N TYR A 102 0.35 -1.80 4.07
CA TYR A 102 0.49 -2.94 5.00
C TYR A 102 0.29 -4.28 4.26
N ARG A 103 1.16 -4.55 3.30
CA ARG A 103 1.07 -5.72 2.44
C ARG A 103 2.45 -6.17 1.97
N GLU A 104 2.56 -7.42 1.55
CA GLU A 104 3.83 -8.01 1.14
C GLU A 104 4.37 -7.44 -0.17
N GLN A 105 3.47 -7.02 -1.07
CA GLN A 105 3.83 -6.61 -2.42
C GLN A 105 2.82 -5.58 -2.91
N ILE A 106 3.28 -4.51 -3.54
CA ILE A 106 2.41 -3.44 -4.03
C ILE A 106 2.86 -2.95 -5.40
N THR A 107 1.90 -2.52 -6.21
CA THR A 107 2.18 -1.78 -7.45
C THR A 107 1.92 -0.30 -7.22
N LEU A 108 2.84 0.52 -7.67
CA LEU A 108 2.73 1.98 -7.59
C LEU A 108 3.02 2.61 -8.94
N ASN A 109 2.43 3.77 -9.19
CA ASN A 109 2.79 4.61 -10.31
C ASN A 109 4.28 4.95 -10.21
N GLN A 110 4.99 4.94 -11.32
CA GLN A 110 6.44 5.20 -11.37
C GLN A 110 6.85 6.52 -10.70
N PHE A 111 5.98 7.54 -10.75
CA PHE A 111 6.28 8.85 -10.18
C PHE A 111 6.07 8.92 -8.67
N ALA A 112 5.50 7.89 -8.08
CA ALA A 112 5.35 7.77 -6.62
C ALA A 112 6.52 7.02 -5.96
N VAL A 113 7.54 6.65 -6.74
CA VAL A 113 8.65 5.81 -6.30
C VAL A 113 9.96 6.51 -6.59
N VAL A 114 10.90 6.48 -5.63
CA VAL A 114 12.25 7.00 -5.79
C VAL A 114 13.27 5.98 -5.32
N LYS A 115 14.47 6.01 -5.90
CA LYS A 115 15.58 5.17 -5.42
C LYS A 115 16.00 5.60 -4.02
N ALA A 116 16.23 4.62 -3.18
CA ALA A 116 16.71 4.85 -1.83
C ALA A 116 18.23 5.08 -1.82
#